data_803f26e428d9d3b6605addd31a9e224a
#
_entry.id   803f26e428d9d3b6605addd31a9e224a
#
_cell.length_a   1.000
_cell.length_b   1.000
_cell.length_c   1.000
_cell.angle_alpha   90.00
_cell.angle_beta   90.00
_cell.angle_gamma   90.00
#
_symmetry.space_group_name_H-M   'P 1'
#
loop_
_entity.id
_entity.type
_entity.pdbx_description
1 polymer ?
#
loop_
_entity_poly.entity_id
_entity_poly.type
_entity_poly.pdbx_seq_one_letter_code
_entity_poly.pdbx_strand_id
1 'polypeptide(L)'
;NIVTEIKSRKCKGILLIVSNPVDIMTHVALEVSGFEERRVFGSGTVLDTARLRFQLGEHLKVDNRSIHAFIIGEHGDSEIAAWSCANVSGVPLNRFCEMRGHFEHEENTENMEERVKNSAYEIIQKKHATYFGIAMVVKRICQAIIRDEKSIFPVSHRMHGEYGIEDVVLSM
;
A
#
# COMPACT_ATOMS: atom_id res chain seq x y z
N ASN A 1 19.07 -14.71 -6.59
CA ASN A 1 18.89 -16.14 -6.90
C ASN A 1 17.58 -16.44 -7.60
N ILE A 2 16.40 -16.26 -6.96
CA ILE A 2 15.09 -16.56 -7.59
C ILE A 2 14.88 -15.71 -8.85
N VAL A 3 15.07 -14.41 -8.78
CA VAL A 3 14.88 -13.50 -9.92
C VAL A 3 15.86 -13.79 -11.04
N THR A 4 17.10 -14.12 -10.71
CA THR A 4 18.12 -14.54 -11.69
C THR A 4 17.69 -15.83 -12.43
N GLU A 5 17.12 -16.78 -11.71
CA GLU A 5 16.60 -18.01 -12.30
C GLU A 5 15.38 -17.75 -13.21
N ILE A 6 14.46 -16.87 -12.78
CA ILE A 6 13.32 -16.42 -13.60
C ILE A 6 13.80 -15.79 -14.91
N LYS A 7 14.83 -14.93 -14.82
CA LYS A 7 15.45 -14.30 -16.00
C LYS A 7 16.07 -15.35 -16.94
N SER A 8 16.84 -16.30 -16.39
CA SER A 8 17.50 -17.34 -17.20
C SER A 8 16.50 -18.19 -17.96
N ARG A 9 15.32 -18.42 -17.40
CA ARG A 9 14.21 -19.16 -18.03
C ARG A 9 13.37 -18.32 -19.00
N LYS A 10 13.73 -17.05 -19.23
CA LYS A 10 13.05 -16.13 -20.16
C LYS A 10 11.53 -16.02 -19.87
N CYS A 11 11.15 -16.02 -18.61
CA CYS A 11 9.75 -15.85 -18.20
C CYS A 11 9.16 -14.54 -18.72
N LYS A 12 7.90 -14.57 -19.15
CA LYS A 12 7.21 -13.40 -19.73
C LYS A 12 6.13 -12.79 -18.82
N GLY A 13 5.99 -13.29 -17.61
CA GLY A 13 4.99 -12.83 -16.64
C GLY A 13 5.31 -11.48 -16.01
N ILE A 14 4.54 -11.14 -15.00
CA ILE A 14 4.73 -9.99 -14.10
C ILE A 14 5.40 -10.52 -12.83
N LEU A 15 6.32 -9.74 -12.27
CA LEU A 15 6.94 -10.01 -10.97
C LEU A 15 6.27 -9.14 -9.92
N LEU A 16 5.48 -9.75 -9.06
CA LEU A 16 4.94 -9.13 -7.86
C LEU A 16 5.81 -9.52 -6.66
N ILE A 17 6.51 -8.56 -6.10
CA ILE A 17 7.38 -8.73 -4.94
C ILE A 17 6.54 -8.56 -3.67
N VAL A 18 6.70 -9.49 -2.73
CA VAL A 18 5.93 -9.51 -1.46
C VAL A 18 6.86 -9.69 -0.25
N SER A 19 8.11 -10.05 -0.49
CA SER A 19 9.11 -10.28 0.56
C SER A 19 9.62 -8.96 1.14
N ASN A 20 9.68 -8.86 2.46
CA ASN A 20 10.25 -7.70 3.14
C ASN A 20 11.79 -7.76 3.21
N PRO A 21 12.44 -6.58 3.18
CA PRO A 21 11.86 -5.24 2.98
C PRO A 21 11.39 -5.05 1.52
N VAL A 22 10.08 -4.84 1.32
CA VAL A 22 9.45 -4.97 -0.01
C VAL A 22 9.98 -3.96 -1.03
N ASP A 23 10.22 -2.72 -0.64
CA ASP A 23 10.69 -1.67 -1.56
C ASP A 23 12.12 -1.94 -2.03
N ILE A 24 13.01 -2.33 -1.11
CA ILE A 24 14.39 -2.74 -1.43
C ILE A 24 14.39 -4.00 -2.29
N MET A 25 13.58 -5.00 -1.95
CA MET A 25 13.50 -6.24 -2.73
C MET A 25 12.92 -6.00 -4.12
N THR A 26 12.02 -5.04 -4.27
CA THR A 26 11.50 -4.61 -5.57
C THR A 26 12.58 -3.91 -6.39
N HIS A 27 13.36 -3.01 -5.77
CA HIS A 27 14.49 -2.37 -6.44
C HIS A 27 15.51 -3.40 -6.95
N VAL A 28 15.91 -4.33 -6.10
CA VAL A 28 16.81 -5.43 -6.49
C VAL A 28 16.22 -6.28 -7.64
N ALA A 29 14.91 -6.55 -7.58
CA ALA A 29 14.24 -7.32 -8.63
C ALA A 29 14.22 -6.57 -9.97
N LEU A 30 14.01 -5.25 -9.96
CA LEU A 30 14.11 -4.40 -11.15
C LEU A 30 15.49 -4.49 -11.78
N GLU A 31 16.56 -4.31 -11.00
CA GLU A 31 17.95 -4.34 -11.49
C GLU A 31 18.36 -5.72 -12.03
N VAL A 32 18.00 -6.77 -11.32
CA VAL A 32 18.46 -8.13 -11.64
C VAL A 32 17.64 -8.79 -12.75
N SER A 33 16.33 -8.54 -12.82
CA SER A 33 15.44 -9.25 -13.76
C SER A 33 15.71 -8.92 -15.22
N GLY A 34 16.02 -7.65 -15.50
CA GLY A 34 16.07 -7.11 -16.86
C GLY A 34 14.70 -7.11 -17.54
N PHE A 35 13.61 -7.19 -16.76
CA PHE A 35 12.26 -7.04 -17.26
C PHE A 35 11.95 -5.57 -17.51
N GLU A 36 10.97 -5.30 -18.35
CA GLU A 36 10.40 -3.97 -18.44
C GLU A 36 9.87 -3.55 -17.08
N GLU A 37 10.15 -2.32 -16.66
CA GLU A 37 9.84 -1.81 -15.35
C GLU A 37 8.37 -2.01 -14.96
N ARG A 38 7.43 -1.71 -15.88
CA ARG A 38 5.99 -1.94 -15.68
C ARG A 38 5.58 -3.38 -15.36
N ARG A 39 6.52 -4.33 -15.43
CA ARG A 39 6.30 -5.76 -15.13
C ARG A 39 6.91 -6.18 -13.81
N VAL A 40 7.49 -5.25 -13.06
CA VAL A 40 8.12 -5.54 -11.76
C VAL A 40 7.68 -4.49 -10.75
N PHE A 41 6.96 -4.91 -9.74
CA PHE A 41 6.51 -4.03 -8.68
C PHE A 41 6.29 -4.79 -7.36
N GLY A 42 6.28 -4.08 -6.25
CA GLY A 42 6.05 -4.65 -4.93
C GLY A 42 4.60 -4.50 -4.47
N SER A 43 4.19 -5.30 -3.50
CA SER A 43 2.88 -5.14 -2.85
C SER A 43 2.72 -3.79 -2.15
N GLY A 44 3.82 -3.13 -1.81
CA GLY A 44 3.87 -1.81 -1.24
C GLY A 44 2.99 -1.63 -0.02
N THR A 45 2.34 -0.49 0.07
CA THR A 45 1.47 -0.10 1.18
C THR A 45 -0.02 -0.40 0.93
N VAL A 46 -0.32 -1.35 0.03
CA VAL A 46 -1.72 -1.75 -0.26
C VAL A 46 -2.42 -2.30 0.98
N LEU A 47 -1.71 -3.09 1.81
CA LEU A 47 -2.27 -3.63 3.05
C LEU A 47 -2.52 -2.52 4.08
N ASP A 48 -1.57 -1.62 4.24
CA ASP A 48 -1.63 -0.52 5.20
C ASP A 48 -2.73 0.48 4.81
N THR A 49 -2.87 0.74 3.52
CA THR A 49 -4.01 1.48 2.96
C THR A 49 -5.36 0.82 3.27
N ALA A 50 -5.44 -0.51 3.15
CA ALA A 50 -6.67 -1.22 3.49
C ALA A 50 -6.99 -1.13 5.00
N ARG A 51 -5.98 -1.18 5.85
CA ARG A 51 -6.10 -1.00 7.31
C ARG A 51 -6.56 0.43 7.65
N LEU A 52 -5.95 1.45 7.03
CA LEU A 52 -6.35 2.84 7.21
C LEU A 52 -7.82 3.05 6.86
N ARG A 53 -8.25 2.57 5.68
CA ARG A 53 -9.65 2.68 5.25
C ARG A 53 -10.60 1.95 6.20
N PHE A 54 -10.20 0.81 6.73
CA PHE A 54 -10.97 0.08 7.72
C PHE A 54 -11.13 0.89 9.01
N GLN A 55 -10.05 1.45 9.55
CA GLN A 55 -10.10 2.27 10.77
C GLN A 55 -10.95 3.53 10.58
N LEU A 56 -10.81 4.21 9.44
CA LEU A 56 -11.65 5.35 9.10
C LEU A 56 -13.13 4.95 8.99
N GLY A 57 -13.43 3.80 8.38
CA GLY A 57 -14.80 3.27 8.27
C GLY A 57 -15.43 3.02 9.64
N GLU A 58 -14.66 2.42 10.55
CA GLU A 58 -15.12 2.19 11.93
C GLU A 58 -15.34 3.50 12.71
N HIS A 59 -14.43 4.46 12.55
CA HIS A 59 -14.53 5.76 13.21
C HIS A 59 -15.74 6.58 12.71
N LEU A 60 -15.88 6.68 11.39
CA LEU A 60 -16.92 7.49 10.75
C LEU A 60 -18.26 6.76 10.60
N LYS A 61 -18.31 5.47 10.93
CA LYS A 61 -19.49 4.59 10.74
C LYS A 61 -20.03 4.62 9.31
N VAL A 62 -19.09 4.48 8.36
CA VAL A 62 -19.36 4.34 6.93
C VAL A 62 -18.65 3.11 6.35
N ASP A 63 -19.17 2.59 5.25
CA ASP A 63 -18.50 1.49 4.55
C ASP A 63 -17.11 1.94 4.04
N ASN A 64 -16.09 1.15 4.34
CA ASN A 64 -14.70 1.45 3.96
C ASN A 64 -14.51 1.55 2.43
N ARG A 65 -15.39 0.96 1.63
CA ARG A 65 -15.39 1.08 0.16
C ARG A 65 -15.75 2.48 -0.33
N SER A 66 -16.41 3.29 0.51
CA SER A 66 -16.71 4.69 0.23
C SER A 66 -15.59 5.65 0.61
N ILE A 67 -14.51 5.14 1.20
CA ILE A 67 -13.37 5.92 1.68
C ILE A 67 -12.22 5.80 0.69
N HIS A 68 -11.75 6.93 0.19
CA HIS A 68 -10.54 7.06 -0.60
C HIS A 68 -9.46 7.71 0.26
N ALA A 69 -8.55 6.91 0.74
CA ALA A 69 -7.38 7.31 1.52
C ALA A 69 -6.25 6.35 1.20
N PHE A 70 -5.01 6.79 1.25
CA PHE A 70 -3.83 6.01 0.90
C PHE A 70 -2.73 6.18 1.94
N ILE A 71 -2.03 5.11 2.22
CA ILE A 71 -0.70 5.12 2.81
C ILE A 71 0.28 5.08 1.66
N ILE A 72 1.29 5.95 1.68
CA ILE A 72 2.32 6.07 0.64
C ILE A 72 3.72 6.11 1.28
N GLY A 73 4.75 6.08 0.45
CA GLY A 73 6.14 6.08 0.90
C GLY A 73 6.74 4.68 1.02
N GLU A 74 7.71 4.50 1.89
CA GLU A 74 8.30 3.21 2.19
C GLU A 74 7.33 2.37 3.04
N HIS A 75 7.15 1.10 2.69
CA HIS A 75 6.37 0.19 3.54
C HIS A 75 7.13 -0.13 4.83
N GLY A 76 6.70 0.45 5.95
CA GLY A 76 7.31 0.32 7.26
C GLY A 76 7.08 1.56 8.14
N ASP A 77 8.01 1.80 9.06
CA ASP A 77 7.85 2.85 10.09
C ASP A 77 7.85 4.27 9.51
N SER A 78 8.40 4.46 8.30
CA SER A 78 8.45 5.77 7.61
C SER A 78 7.27 6.01 6.65
N GLU A 79 6.31 5.08 6.56
CA GLU A 79 5.11 5.28 5.76
C GLU A 79 4.28 6.47 6.27
N ILE A 80 3.59 7.14 5.36
CA ILE A 80 2.74 8.30 5.68
C ILE A 80 1.34 8.17 5.08
N ALA A 81 0.35 8.66 5.80
CA ALA A 81 -1.00 8.77 5.26
C ALA A 81 -1.15 10.04 4.41
N ALA A 82 -1.63 9.90 3.19
CA ALA A 82 -1.86 11.02 2.27
C ALA A 82 -3.18 11.72 2.61
N TRP A 83 -3.24 12.38 3.77
CA TRP A 83 -4.45 13.04 4.30
C TRP A 83 -5.02 14.10 3.38
N SER A 84 -4.15 14.82 2.65
CA SER A 84 -4.56 15.90 1.74
C SER A 84 -5.47 15.45 0.61
N CYS A 85 -5.40 14.18 0.20
CA CYS A 85 -6.25 13.60 -0.83
C CYS A 85 -7.35 12.67 -0.27
N ALA A 86 -7.41 12.51 1.06
CA ALA A 86 -8.39 11.64 1.70
C ALA A 86 -9.81 12.21 1.60
N ASN A 87 -10.76 11.36 1.19
CA ASN A 87 -12.14 11.74 1.04
C ASN A 87 -13.11 10.59 1.29
N VAL A 88 -14.37 10.92 1.57
CA VAL A 88 -15.49 9.97 1.67
C VAL A 88 -16.47 10.29 0.56
N SER A 89 -16.56 9.42 -0.44
CA SER A 89 -17.44 9.59 -1.61
C SER A 89 -17.30 10.97 -2.28
N GLY A 90 -16.05 11.48 -2.39
CA GLY A 90 -15.74 12.76 -3.03
C GLY A 90 -15.80 13.98 -2.10
N VAL A 91 -16.28 13.83 -0.86
CA VAL A 91 -16.23 14.90 0.15
C VAL A 91 -14.89 14.82 0.89
N PRO A 92 -14.07 15.89 0.93
CA PRO A 92 -12.81 15.90 1.67
C PRO A 92 -12.99 15.40 3.10
N LEU A 93 -12.05 14.62 3.62
CA LEU A 93 -12.19 13.91 4.90
C LEU A 93 -12.52 14.86 6.05
N ASN A 94 -11.77 15.96 6.20
CA ASN A 94 -12.00 16.96 7.25
C ASN A 94 -13.43 17.52 7.18
N ARG A 95 -13.89 17.88 5.98
CA ARG A 95 -15.25 18.39 5.77
C ARG A 95 -16.30 17.34 6.12
N PHE A 96 -16.08 16.08 5.73
CA PHE A 96 -17.00 14.99 6.08
C PHE A 96 -17.08 14.77 7.59
N CYS A 97 -15.92 14.81 8.29
CA CYS A 97 -15.87 14.71 9.73
C CYS A 97 -16.65 15.84 10.44
N GLU A 98 -16.44 17.09 10.04
CA GLU A 98 -17.20 18.25 10.56
C GLU A 98 -18.72 18.05 10.42
N MET A 99 -19.18 17.61 9.24
CA MET A 99 -20.59 17.32 8.97
C MET A 99 -21.16 16.22 9.88
N ARG A 100 -20.31 15.36 10.41
CA ARG A 100 -20.65 14.27 11.34
C ARG A 100 -20.46 14.64 12.80
N GLY A 101 -20.03 15.88 13.11
CA GLY A 101 -19.78 16.35 14.45
C GLY A 101 -18.44 15.91 15.06
N HIS A 102 -17.50 15.45 14.23
CA HIS A 102 -16.14 15.09 14.65
C HIS A 102 -15.21 16.28 14.38
N PHE A 103 -14.75 16.97 15.39
CA PHE A 103 -13.96 18.21 15.27
C PHE A 103 -12.48 18.05 15.66
N GLU A 104 -12.10 16.94 16.30
CA GLU A 104 -10.72 16.63 16.73
C GLU A 104 -9.98 15.83 15.65
N HIS A 105 -9.75 16.44 14.47
CA HIS A 105 -9.24 15.72 13.31
C HIS A 105 -7.77 15.34 13.44
N GLU A 106 -6.93 16.28 13.89
CA GLU A 106 -5.48 16.09 13.91
C GLU A 106 -5.09 14.95 14.86
N GLU A 107 -5.57 14.99 16.10
CA GLU A 107 -5.29 13.91 17.07
C GLU A 107 -5.82 12.54 16.62
N ASN A 108 -7.01 12.51 16.01
CA ASN A 108 -7.59 11.26 15.51
C ASN A 108 -6.82 10.71 14.32
N THR A 109 -6.33 11.54 13.39
CA THR A 109 -5.57 11.12 12.22
C THR A 109 -4.19 10.59 12.59
N GLU A 110 -3.47 11.26 13.50
CA GLU A 110 -2.18 10.80 14.02
C GLU A 110 -2.31 9.45 14.73
N ASN A 111 -3.30 9.29 15.59
CA ASN A 111 -3.59 8.02 16.27
C ASN A 111 -3.93 6.89 15.30
N MET A 112 -4.64 7.18 14.19
CA MET A 112 -4.96 6.17 13.18
C MET A 112 -3.71 5.74 12.40
N GLU A 113 -2.87 6.68 12.02
CA GLU A 113 -1.61 6.39 11.33
C GLU A 113 -0.70 5.51 12.18
N GLU A 114 -0.53 5.84 13.46
CA GLU A 114 0.23 5.04 14.40
C GLU A 114 -0.35 3.62 14.58
N ARG A 115 -1.66 3.49 14.66
CA ARG A 115 -2.33 2.17 14.74
C ARG A 115 -2.12 1.33 13.47
N VAL A 116 -2.08 1.95 12.30
CA VAL A 116 -1.77 1.24 11.05
C VAL A 116 -0.36 0.68 11.11
N LYS A 117 0.64 1.51 11.43
CA LYS A 117 2.04 1.11 11.60
C LYS A 117 2.20 -0.03 12.62
N ASN A 118 1.54 0.08 13.76
CA ASN A 118 1.63 -0.91 14.84
C ASN A 118 0.84 -2.21 14.58
N SER A 119 -0.08 -2.24 13.62
CA SER A 119 -0.94 -3.40 13.36
C SER A 119 -0.17 -4.69 13.06
N ALA A 120 0.96 -4.61 12.34
CA ALA A 120 1.78 -5.78 12.02
C ALA A 120 2.45 -6.33 13.28
N TYR A 121 2.99 -5.46 14.12
CA TYR A 121 3.65 -5.83 15.37
C TYR A 121 2.69 -6.53 16.34
N GLU A 122 1.48 -6.02 16.50
CA GLU A 122 0.45 -6.67 17.33
C GLU A 122 0.07 -8.08 16.83
N ILE A 123 -0.06 -8.25 15.51
CA ILE A 123 -0.36 -9.55 14.92
C ILE A 123 0.80 -10.52 15.14
N ILE A 124 2.05 -10.06 14.96
CA ILE A 124 3.25 -10.89 15.17
C ILE A 124 3.37 -11.30 16.63
N GLN A 125 3.13 -10.39 17.57
CA GLN A 125 3.13 -10.72 19.01
C GLN A 125 2.11 -11.80 19.35
N LYS A 126 0.90 -11.76 18.75
CA LYS A 126 -0.20 -12.69 19.06
C LYS A 126 -0.12 -14.01 18.28
N LYS A 127 0.41 -14.00 17.06
CA LYS A 127 0.35 -15.14 16.11
C LYS A 127 1.72 -15.57 15.56
N HIS A 128 2.80 -14.91 15.98
CA HIS A 128 4.18 -15.14 15.57
C HIS A 128 4.46 -14.89 14.07
N ALA A 129 3.46 -14.55 13.29
CA ALA A 129 3.60 -14.21 11.85
C ALA A 129 2.37 -13.46 11.33
N THR A 130 2.54 -12.76 10.19
CA THR A 130 1.43 -12.17 9.41
C THR A 130 1.38 -12.86 8.05
N TYR A 131 0.23 -13.36 7.63
CA TYR A 131 0.04 -14.00 6.32
C TYR A 131 -1.35 -13.81 5.73
N PHE A 132 -2.42 -13.75 6.51
CA PHE A 132 -3.78 -13.65 5.95
C PHE A 132 -4.04 -12.31 5.26
N GLY A 133 -3.62 -11.20 5.87
CA GLY A 133 -3.80 -9.86 5.29
C GLY A 133 -3.07 -9.73 3.95
N ILE A 134 -1.79 -10.09 3.93
CA ILE A 134 -1.00 -9.99 2.70
C ILE A 134 -1.46 -10.99 1.63
N ALA A 135 -1.95 -12.18 1.99
CA ALA A 135 -2.54 -13.11 1.04
C ALA A 135 -3.78 -12.51 0.33
N MET A 136 -4.60 -11.75 1.06
CA MET A 136 -5.74 -11.05 0.47
C MET A 136 -5.31 -9.89 -0.43
N VAL A 137 -4.23 -9.18 -0.10
CA VAL A 137 -3.63 -8.16 -0.97
C VAL A 137 -3.14 -8.79 -2.28
N VAL A 138 -2.35 -9.86 -2.20
CA VAL A 138 -1.86 -10.59 -3.38
C VAL A 138 -3.04 -11.05 -4.25
N LYS A 139 -4.05 -11.67 -3.65
CA LYS A 139 -5.29 -12.05 -4.35
C LYS A 139 -5.91 -10.85 -5.07
N ARG A 140 -6.05 -9.72 -4.39
CA ARG A 140 -6.70 -8.52 -4.93
C ARG A 140 -5.93 -7.91 -6.10
N ILE A 141 -4.60 -7.81 -5.99
CA ILE A 141 -3.72 -7.34 -7.05
C ILE A 141 -3.79 -8.28 -8.26
N CYS A 142 -3.62 -9.59 -8.05
CA CYS A 142 -3.69 -10.57 -9.12
C CYS A 142 -5.07 -10.55 -9.81
N GLN A 143 -6.14 -10.40 -9.06
CA GLN A 143 -7.49 -10.30 -9.61
C GLN A 143 -7.65 -9.06 -10.51
N ALA A 144 -7.12 -7.91 -10.10
CA ALA A 144 -7.15 -6.69 -10.89
C ALA A 144 -6.37 -6.85 -12.21
N ILE A 145 -5.21 -7.50 -12.16
CA ILE A 145 -4.40 -7.78 -13.36
C ILE A 145 -5.14 -8.73 -14.31
N ILE A 146 -5.62 -9.86 -13.81
CA ILE A 146 -6.26 -10.90 -14.62
C ILE A 146 -7.54 -10.38 -15.29
N ARG A 147 -8.28 -9.51 -14.58
CA ARG A 147 -9.54 -8.95 -15.07
C ARG A 147 -9.37 -7.63 -15.83
N ASP A 148 -8.14 -7.12 -15.93
CA ASP A 148 -7.86 -5.80 -16.53
C ASP A 148 -8.72 -4.67 -15.94
N GLU A 149 -8.86 -4.64 -14.62
CA GLU A 149 -9.83 -3.76 -13.91
C GLU A 149 -9.47 -2.27 -13.96
N LYS A 150 -8.25 -1.90 -14.35
CA LYS A 150 -7.74 -0.51 -14.29
C LYS A 150 -7.80 0.09 -12.88
N SER A 151 -7.66 -0.75 -11.88
CA SER A 151 -7.64 -0.34 -10.46
C SER A 151 -6.35 0.38 -10.11
N ILE A 152 -6.43 1.33 -9.16
CA ILE A 152 -5.29 2.07 -8.62
C ILE A 152 -4.94 1.47 -7.25
N PHE A 153 -3.66 1.15 -7.06
CA PHE A 153 -3.11 0.66 -5.80
C PHE A 153 -1.78 1.36 -5.48
N PRO A 154 -1.50 1.67 -4.21
CA PRO A 154 -0.20 2.18 -3.80
C PRO A 154 0.82 1.04 -3.75
N VAL A 155 1.33 0.66 -4.89
CA VAL A 155 2.33 -0.41 -5.06
C VAL A 155 3.74 0.16 -5.06
N SER A 156 4.73 -0.64 -4.64
CA SER A 156 6.12 -0.24 -4.73
C SER A 156 6.59 -0.23 -6.19
N HIS A 157 7.01 0.91 -6.69
CA HIS A 157 7.58 1.07 -8.03
C HIS A 157 8.72 2.08 -8.02
N ARG A 158 9.53 2.13 -9.08
CA ARG A 158 10.61 3.12 -9.21
C ARG A 158 10.02 4.50 -9.42
N MET A 159 10.52 5.46 -8.66
CA MET A 159 10.17 6.88 -8.77
C MET A 159 10.93 7.53 -9.93
N HIS A 160 10.23 8.37 -10.69
CA HIS A 160 10.75 9.06 -11.88
C HIS A 160 10.64 10.60 -11.76
N GLY A 161 10.75 11.14 -10.56
CA GLY A 161 10.66 12.58 -10.29
C GLY A 161 9.38 12.98 -9.53
N GLU A 162 8.49 12.03 -9.21
CA GLU A 162 7.35 12.28 -8.36
C GLU A 162 7.81 12.79 -7.01
N TYR A 163 7.23 13.90 -6.55
CA TYR A 163 7.64 14.64 -5.34
C TYR A 163 9.14 15.04 -5.30
N GLY A 164 9.80 15.12 -6.46
CA GLY A 164 11.24 15.41 -6.56
C GLY A 164 12.13 14.23 -6.15
N ILE A 165 11.60 13.03 -6.13
CA ILE A 165 12.29 11.79 -5.74
C ILE A 165 12.56 10.96 -7.00
N GLU A 166 13.81 10.55 -7.21
CA GLU A 166 14.24 9.77 -8.36
C GLU A 166 15.05 8.54 -7.92
N ASP A 167 15.04 7.48 -8.74
CA ASP A 167 15.84 6.25 -8.61
C ASP A 167 15.69 5.49 -7.29
N VAL A 168 14.64 5.73 -6.53
CA VAL A 168 14.27 4.89 -5.38
C VAL A 168 12.94 4.20 -5.65
N VAL A 169 12.71 3.10 -4.98
CA VAL A 169 11.44 2.36 -5.05
C VAL A 169 10.62 2.70 -3.81
N LEU A 170 9.45 3.26 -4.02
CA LEU A 170 8.48 3.62 -2.99
C LEU A 170 7.06 3.28 -3.45
N SER A 171 6.13 3.28 -2.53
CA SER A 171 4.70 3.10 -2.78
C SER A 171 4.01 4.44 -3.05
N MET A 172 3.26 4.51 -4.17
CA MET A 172 2.50 5.68 -4.51
C MET A 172 1.19 5.34 -5.22
#